data_d63fa2af15160594e6d40fb04adce2f5
#
_entry.id   d63fa2af15160594e6d40fb04adce2f5
#
_cell.length_a   1.000
_cell.length_b   1.000
_cell.length_c   1.000
_cell.angle_alpha   90.00
_cell.angle_beta   90.00
_cell.angle_gamma   90.00
#
_symmetry.space_group_name_H-M   'P 1'
#
loop_
_entity.id
_entity.type
_entity.pdbx_description
1 polymer ?
#
loop_
_entity_poly.entity_id
_entity_poly.type
_entity_poly.pdbx_seq_one_letter_code
_entity_poly.pdbx_strand_id
1 'polypeptide(L)'
;MYINNENLHNIKFTKSNSSKILFKIQDNIEINSATERFGLVPDKDKDYIFDNDTTKAIIMGLKYNKRVLIQGFHGTGKSTHIEQVAARLNWPCVRINLDGHISKIDLLGKDTIVLEKDKQVTEFKEGILPWSIQNPIALVFDEYDAGRPDVMFVIQRILESEGSFTLLDKNKVLK
;
A
#
# COMPACT_ATOMS: atom_id res chain seq x y z
N MET A 1 -9.69 3.76 11.82
CA MET A 1 -10.33 2.93 10.81
C MET A 1 -9.94 1.48 11.09
N TYR A 2 -10.88 0.62 11.48
CA TYR A 2 -10.59 -0.81 11.66
C TYR A 2 -10.58 -1.46 10.28
N ILE A 3 -9.42 -1.93 9.85
CA ILE A 3 -9.31 -2.74 8.64
C ILE A 3 -9.69 -4.15 9.04
N ASN A 4 -10.83 -4.63 8.55
CA ASN A 4 -11.28 -5.99 8.83
C ASN A 4 -10.46 -6.96 7.96
N ASN A 5 -9.57 -7.73 8.59
CA ASN A 5 -8.53 -8.53 7.92
C ASN A 5 -9.04 -9.84 7.29
N GLU A 6 -10.31 -10.21 7.52
CA GLU A 6 -10.77 -11.57 7.26
C GLU A 6 -10.74 -12.01 5.78
N ASN A 7 -10.65 -11.07 4.82
CA ASN A 7 -10.76 -11.40 3.40
C ASN A 7 -9.51 -11.13 2.55
N LEU A 8 -8.48 -10.43 3.07
CA LEU A 8 -7.34 -10.02 2.25
C LEU A 8 -6.42 -11.18 1.87
N HIS A 9 -6.25 -12.18 2.71
CA HIS A 9 -5.42 -13.37 2.42
C HIS A 9 -5.95 -14.23 1.26
N ASN A 10 -7.23 -14.06 0.90
CA ASN A 10 -7.89 -14.82 -0.17
C ASN A 10 -7.93 -14.10 -1.52
N ILE A 11 -7.29 -12.93 -1.63
CA ILE A 11 -7.28 -12.18 -2.88
C ILE A 11 -6.53 -12.95 -3.95
N LYS A 12 -7.23 -13.32 -5.01
CA LYS A 12 -6.65 -13.97 -6.19
C LYS A 12 -6.49 -12.95 -7.31
N PHE A 13 -5.24 -12.70 -7.70
CA PHE A 13 -4.89 -11.89 -8.86
C PHE A 13 -4.73 -12.79 -10.09
N THR A 14 -5.83 -13.33 -10.57
CA THR A 14 -5.82 -14.33 -11.63
C THR A 14 -6.34 -13.82 -12.98
N LYS A 15 -7.04 -12.67 -12.98
CA LYS A 15 -7.57 -12.10 -14.20
C LYS A 15 -6.49 -11.32 -14.94
N SER A 16 -5.98 -11.88 -16.05
CA SER A 16 -5.08 -11.15 -16.94
C SER A 16 -5.81 -10.02 -17.68
N ASN A 17 -5.22 -8.85 -17.70
CA ASN A 17 -5.76 -7.67 -18.35
C ASN A 17 -4.69 -6.95 -19.16
N SER A 18 -5.10 -6.39 -20.30
CA SER A 18 -4.25 -5.53 -21.10
C SER A 18 -4.32 -4.10 -20.57
N SER A 19 -3.17 -3.49 -20.31
CA SER A 19 -3.08 -2.09 -19.90
C SER A 19 -3.67 -1.14 -20.94
N LYS A 20 -3.52 -1.45 -22.22
CA LYS A 20 -4.11 -0.69 -23.33
C LYS A 20 -5.63 -0.59 -23.22
N ILE A 21 -6.29 -1.68 -22.83
CA ILE A 21 -7.75 -1.72 -22.68
C ILE A 21 -8.19 -1.03 -21.40
N LEU A 22 -7.51 -1.31 -20.27
CA LEU A 22 -7.89 -0.77 -18.97
C LEU A 22 -7.66 0.73 -18.81
N PHE A 23 -6.56 1.25 -19.38
CA PHE A 23 -6.08 2.60 -19.13
C PHE A 23 -6.10 3.48 -20.38
N LYS A 24 -6.42 2.92 -21.56
CA LYS A 24 -6.38 3.60 -22.86
C LYS A 24 -5.01 4.23 -23.18
N ILE A 25 -3.95 3.59 -22.73
CA ILE A 25 -2.56 3.98 -23.01
C ILE A 25 -2.01 3.28 -24.25
N GLN A 26 -0.91 3.81 -24.81
CA GLN A 26 -0.35 3.31 -26.09
C GLN A 26 0.25 1.91 -25.97
N ASP A 27 0.91 1.64 -24.85
CA ASP A 27 1.62 0.38 -24.65
C ASP A 27 0.72 -0.71 -24.07
N ASN A 28 0.98 -1.94 -24.48
CA ASN A 28 0.27 -3.10 -23.99
C ASN A 28 1.13 -3.87 -22.98
N ILE A 29 0.80 -3.76 -21.70
CA ILE A 29 1.40 -4.51 -20.60
C ILE A 29 0.33 -5.41 -20.02
N GLU A 30 0.58 -6.69 -19.99
CA GLU A 30 -0.31 -7.64 -19.31
C GLU A 30 -0.07 -7.59 -17.80
N ILE A 31 -1.14 -7.40 -17.04
CA ILE A 31 -1.12 -7.38 -15.58
C ILE A 31 -2.33 -8.12 -15.04
N ASN A 32 -2.12 -8.85 -13.97
CA ASN A 32 -3.20 -9.51 -13.26
C ASN A 32 -3.95 -8.51 -12.38
N SER A 33 -5.26 -8.63 -12.34
CA SER A 33 -6.13 -7.90 -11.43
C SER A 33 -6.84 -8.84 -10.46
N ALA A 34 -7.32 -8.32 -9.34
CA ALA A 34 -8.19 -9.08 -8.46
C ALA A 34 -9.55 -9.33 -9.13
N THR A 35 -10.09 -10.53 -8.90
CA THR A 35 -11.40 -10.91 -9.45
C THR A 35 -12.57 -10.24 -8.75
N GLU A 36 -12.40 -9.94 -7.46
CA GLU A 36 -13.40 -9.31 -6.61
C GLU A 36 -12.93 -7.94 -6.12
N ARG A 37 -13.90 -7.05 -5.84
CA ARG A 37 -13.60 -5.75 -5.25
C ARG A 37 -13.61 -5.86 -3.74
N PHE A 38 -12.53 -5.41 -3.11
CA PHE A 38 -12.36 -5.33 -1.66
C PHE A 38 -12.58 -3.90 -1.16
N GLY A 39 -12.91 -3.76 0.12
CA GLY A 39 -13.21 -2.46 0.72
C GLY A 39 -12.07 -1.43 0.70
N LEU A 40 -10.83 -1.87 0.43
CA LEU A 40 -9.65 -1.00 0.30
C LEU A 40 -9.34 -0.63 -1.17
N VAL A 41 -10.16 -1.07 -2.13
CA VAL A 41 -10.00 -0.67 -3.52
C VAL A 41 -10.62 0.71 -3.72
N PRO A 42 -9.86 1.69 -4.22
CA PRO A 42 -10.37 3.04 -4.47
C PRO A 42 -11.53 3.06 -5.47
N ASP A 43 -12.34 4.10 -5.40
CA ASP A 43 -13.43 4.29 -6.37
C ASP A 43 -12.89 4.69 -7.74
N LYS A 44 -13.53 4.18 -8.79
CA LYS A 44 -13.18 4.48 -10.18
C LYS A 44 -13.78 5.82 -10.61
N ASP A 45 -12.93 6.76 -10.95
CA ASP A 45 -13.33 7.95 -11.69
C ASP A 45 -13.40 7.60 -13.18
N LYS A 46 -14.59 7.66 -13.77
CA LYS A 46 -14.83 7.27 -15.17
C LYS A 46 -14.18 8.24 -16.17
N ASP A 47 -14.04 9.48 -15.77
CA ASP A 47 -13.54 10.56 -16.61
C ASP A 47 -12.03 10.79 -16.46
N TYR A 48 -11.37 9.99 -15.60
CA TYR A 48 -9.95 10.11 -15.35
C TYR A 48 -9.11 9.79 -16.59
N ILE A 49 -8.23 10.73 -16.96
CA ILE A 49 -7.29 10.59 -18.08
C ILE A 49 -5.94 10.16 -17.54
N PHE A 50 -5.44 9.04 -18.03
CA PHE A 50 -4.17 8.46 -17.60
C PHE A 50 -2.99 9.02 -18.39
N ASP A 51 -1.97 9.49 -17.68
CA ASP A 51 -0.65 9.74 -18.29
C ASP A 51 0.02 8.40 -18.62
N ASN A 52 0.55 8.29 -19.83
CA ASN A 52 1.06 7.02 -20.36
C ASN A 52 2.27 6.52 -19.57
N ASP A 53 3.25 7.38 -19.32
CA ASP A 53 4.53 6.96 -18.73
C ASP A 53 4.41 6.70 -17.24
N THR A 54 3.69 7.55 -16.52
CA THR A 54 3.39 7.35 -15.09
C THR A 54 2.58 6.08 -14.87
N THR A 55 1.57 5.83 -15.71
CA THR A 55 0.76 4.60 -15.62
C THR A 55 1.61 3.36 -15.85
N LYS A 56 2.49 3.37 -16.87
CA LYS A 56 3.42 2.26 -17.11
C LYS A 56 4.33 1.99 -15.93
N ALA A 57 4.91 3.03 -15.34
CA ALA A 57 5.79 2.90 -14.19
C ALA A 57 5.07 2.23 -13.01
N ILE A 58 3.85 2.65 -12.69
CA ILE A 58 3.05 2.07 -11.62
C ILE A 58 2.70 0.60 -11.92
N ILE A 59 2.23 0.31 -13.13
CA ILE A 59 1.89 -1.05 -13.54
C ILE A 59 3.10 -1.98 -13.45
N MET A 60 4.28 -1.52 -13.91
CA MET A 60 5.52 -2.29 -13.82
C MET A 60 5.94 -2.51 -12.37
N GLY A 61 5.78 -1.50 -11.51
CA GLY A 61 6.01 -1.62 -10.08
C GLY A 61 5.14 -2.71 -9.45
N LEU A 62 3.84 -2.67 -9.69
CA LEU A 62 2.90 -3.66 -9.19
C LEU A 62 3.17 -5.07 -9.76
N LYS A 63 3.37 -5.17 -11.07
CA LYS A 63 3.60 -6.46 -11.75
C LYS A 63 4.84 -7.19 -11.27
N TYR A 64 5.93 -6.46 -11.03
CA TYR A 64 7.23 -7.03 -10.67
C TYR A 64 7.62 -6.81 -9.22
N ASN A 65 6.68 -6.37 -8.39
CA ASN A 65 6.92 -6.01 -6.98
C ASN A 65 8.13 -5.07 -6.80
N LYS A 66 8.17 -4.00 -7.63
CA LYS A 66 9.23 -2.99 -7.56
C LYS A 66 8.71 -1.72 -6.89
N ARG A 67 9.62 -1.05 -6.18
CA ARG A 67 9.33 0.25 -5.58
C ARG A 67 9.30 1.30 -6.69
N VAL A 68 8.30 2.16 -6.66
CA VAL A 68 8.11 3.22 -7.65
C VAL A 68 8.12 4.56 -6.92
N LEU A 69 8.98 5.47 -7.37
CA LEU A 69 8.97 6.86 -6.91
C LEU A 69 8.32 7.73 -7.97
N ILE A 70 7.27 8.45 -7.60
CA ILE A 70 6.59 9.40 -8.45
C ILE A 70 6.87 10.80 -7.91
N GLN A 71 7.60 11.60 -8.69
CA GLN A 71 7.96 12.96 -8.35
C GLN A 71 7.23 13.97 -9.22
N GLY A 72 6.88 15.12 -8.65
CA GLY A 72 6.20 16.21 -9.36
C GLY A 72 5.67 17.25 -8.39
N PHE A 73 5.24 18.39 -8.90
CA PHE A 73 4.71 19.51 -8.11
C PHE A 73 3.44 19.13 -7.32
N HIS A 74 3.14 19.91 -6.30
CA HIS A 74 1.87 19.77 -5.59
C HIS A 74 0.68 20.00 -6.53
N GLY A 75 -0.42 19.27 -6.29
CA GLY A 75 -1.63 19.42 -7.10
C GLY A 75 -1.60 18.78 -8.48
N THR A 76 -0.51 18.11 -8.89
CA THR A 76 -0.44 17.43 -10.19
C THR A 76 -1.14 16.08 -10.26
N GLY A 77 -1.83 15.67 -9.20
CA GLY A 77 -2.61 14.44 -9.19
C GLY A 77 -1.82 13.14 -8.99
N LYS A 78 -0.57 13.20 -8.47
CA LYS A 78 0.29 12.02 -8.26
C LYS A 78 -0.42 10.88 -7.51
N SER A 79 -0.94 11.20 -6.33
CA SER A 79 -1.61 10.22 -5.47
C SER A 79 -2.90 9.72 -6.08
N THR A 80 -3.70 10.61 -6.67
CA THR A 80 -4.91 10.26 -7.40
C THR A 80 -4.61 9.31 -8.56
N HIS A 81 -3.49 9.52 -9.27
CA HIS A 81 -3.08 8.67 -10.38
C HIS A 81 -2.81 7.22 -9.91
N ILE A 82 -2.09 7.06 -8.80
CA ILE A 82 -1.83 5.75 -8.20
C ILE A 82 -3.16 5.07 -7.79
N GLU A 83 -4.02 5.80 -7.11
CA GLU A 83 -5.33 5.30 -6.68
C GLU A 83 -6.20 4.90 -7.88
N GLN A 84 -6.21 5.68 -8.96
CA GLN A 84 -6.96 5.34 -10.16
C GLN A 84 -6.40 4.13 -10.90
N VAL A 85 -5.09 3.92 -10.88
CA VAL A 85 -4.49 2.68 -11.40
C VAL A 85 -4.92 1.48 -10.55
N ALA A 86 -4.82 1.58 -9.24
CA ALA A 86 -5.26 0.54 -8.30
C ALA A 86 -6.76 0.23 -8.47
N ALA A 87 -7.59 1.26 -8.61
CA ALA A 87 -9.04 1.12 -8.84
C ALA A 87 -9.36 0.31 -10.10
N ARG A 88 -8.67 0.58 -11.22
CA ARG A 88 -8.87 -0.16 -12.48
C ARG A 88 -8.49 -1.63 -12.37
N LEU A 89 -7.48 -1.94 -11.55
CA LEU A 89 -6.98 -3.29 -11.32
C LEU A 89 -7.74 -4.04 -10.21
N ASN A 90 -8.73 -3.42 -9.57
CA ASN A 90 -9.31 -3.92 -8.32
C ASN A 90 -8.25 -4.23 -7.25
N TRP A 91 -7.16 -3.47 -7.24
CA TRP A 91 -6.05 -3.67 -6.32
C TRP A 91 -6.28 -2.88 -5.04
N PRO A 92 -6.25 -3.54 -3.87
CA PRO A 92 -6.33 -2.83 -2.60
C PRO A 92 -5.18 -1.82 -2.48
N CYS A 93 -5.50 -0.60 -2.08
CA CYS A 93 -4.55 0.49 -1.98
C CYS A 93 -4.72 1.22 -0.65
N VAL A 94 -3.62 1.35 0.08
CA VAL A 94 -3.58 2.12 1.33
C VAL A 94 -2.59 3.25 1.18
N ARG A 95 -3.06 4.45 1.42
CA ARG A 95 -2.26 5.67 1.36
C ARG A 95 -1.98 6.18 2.78
N ILE A 96 -0.72 6.46 3.05
CA ILE A 96 -0.24 7.07 4.30
C ILE A 96 0.38 8.40 3.93
N ASN A 97 -0.16 9.48 4.48
CA ASN A 97 0.47 10.79 4.37
C ASN A 97 1.54 10.91 5.45
N LEU A 98 2.80 11.10 5.06
CA LEU A 98 3.95 11.22 5.97
C LEU A 98 4.10 12.66 6.47
N ASP A 99 3.01 13.21 7.01
CA ASP A 99 3.08 14.49 7.69
C ASP A 99 3.83 14.39 9.03
N GLY A 100 4.15 15.53 9.62
CA GLY A 100 4.90 15.62 10.89
C GLY A 100 4.19 14.99 12.10
N HIS A 101 2.96 14.51 11.97
CA HIS A 101 2.17 13.89 13.03
C HIS A 101 2.32 12.38 13.08
N ILE A 102 2.69 11.73 11.96
CA ILE A 102 2.94 10.29 11.94
C ILE A 102 4.16 9.95 12.79
N SER A 103 4.00 8.99 13.67
CA SER A 103 5.06 8.48 14.54
C SER A 103 5.46 7.05 14.16
N LYS A 104 6.64 6.63 14.62
CA LYS A 104 7.12 5.26 14.47
C LYS A 104 6.13 4.23 15.02
N ILE A 105 5.44 4.55 16.12
CA ILE A 105 4.47 3.66 16.77
C ILE A 105 3.24 3.45 15.88
N ASP A 106 2.80 4.48 15.15
CA ASP A 106 1.66 4.37 14.24
C ASP A 106 1.98 3.43 13.07
N LEU A 107 3.24 3.41 12.64
CA LEU A 107 3.68 2.54 11.57
C LEU A 107 3.91 1.10 12.02
N LEU A 108 4.56 0.89 13.17
CA LEU A 108 5.00 -0.44 13.63
C LEU A 108 3.95 -1.16 14.46
N GLY A 109 3.24 -0.43 15.28
CA GLY A 109 2.31 -0.94 16.27
C GLY A 109 2.70 -0.59 17.69
N LYS A 110 1.84 -0.96 18.61
CA LYS A 110 1.98 -0.66 20.05
C LYS A 110 1.29 -1.70 20.91
N ASP A 111 1.78 -1.82 22.13
CA ASP A 111 1.08 -2.55 23.16
C ASP A 111 -0.20 -1.81 23.57
N THR A 112 -1.28 -2.54 23.65
CA THR A 112 -2.60 -2.08 24.10
C THR A 112 -3.10 -2.97 25.22
N ILE A 113 -3.75 -2.38 26.21
CA ILE A 113 -4.41 -3.13 27.27
C ILE A 113 -5.83 -3.44 26.81
N VAL A 114 -6.15 -4.72 26.71
CA VAL A 114 -7.49 -5.23 26.40
C VAL A 114 -8.07 -5.95 27.60
N LEU A 115 -9.39 -5.91 27.74
CA LEU A 115 -10.10 -6.67 28.79
C LEU A 115 -10.51 -8.02 28.20
N GLU A 116 -9.91 -9.09 28.71
CA GLU A 116 -10.27 -10.45 28.36
C GLU A 116 -10.79 -11.16 29.62
N LYS A 117 -12.07 -11.58 29.61
CA LYS A 117 -12.70 -12.27 30.74
C LYS A 117 -12.49 -11.55 32.09
N ASP A 118 -12.73 -10.24 32.12
CA ASP A 118 -12.56 -9.32 33.27
C ASP A 118 -11.10 -9.20 33.78
N LYS A 119 -10.12 -9.61 33.01
CA LYS A 119 -8.70 -9.40 33.30
C LYS A 119 -8.09 -8.47 32.28
N GLN A 120 -7.22 -7.59 32.76
CA GLN A 120 -6.39 -6.76 31.87
C GLN A 120 -5.26 -7.60 31.31
N VAL A 121 -5.21 -7.71 29.98
CA VAL A 121 -4.15 -8.40 29.24
C VAL A 121 -3.49 -7.39 28.31
N THR A 122 -2.17 -7.41 28.23
CA THR A 122 -1.42 -6.61 27.25
C THR A 122 -1.37 -7.37 25.94
N GLU A 123 -1.87 -6.74 24.86
CA GLU A 123 -1.83 -7.28 23.51
C GLU A 123 -1.09 -6.31 22.61
N PHE A 124 -0.16 -6.81 21.79
CA PHE A 124 0.51 -6.03 20.78
C PHE A 124 -0.41 -5.85 19.55
N LYS A 125 -0.81 -4.61 19.29
CA LYS A 125 -1.57 -4.25 18.11
C LYS A 125 -0.63 -3.85 16.98
N GLU A 126 -0.59 -4.65 15.92
CA GLU A 126 0.23 -4.37 14.74
C GLU A 126 -0.16 -3.04 14.08
N GLY A 127 0.87 -2.28 13.68
CA GLY A 127 0.71 -1.06 12.90
C GLY A 127 0.50 -1.37 11.41
N ILE A 128 0.40 -0.29 10.63
CA ILE A 128 0.09 -0.42 9.21
C ILE A 128 1.19 -1.11 8.39
N LEU A 129 2.47 -0.95 8.74
CA LEU A 129 3.58 -1.54 8.00
C LEU A 129 3.64 -3.06 8.12
N PRO A 130 3.69 -3.66 9.33
CA PRO A 130 3.68 -5.12 9.46
C PRO A 130 2.46 -5.74 8.80
N TRP A 131 1.31 -5.11 8.94
CA TRP A 131 0.09 -5.55 8.30
C TRP A 131 0.18 -5.49 6.77
N SER A 132 0.68 -4.39 6.20
CA SER A 132 0.75 -4.21 4.74
C SER A 132 1.73 -5.17 4.06
N ILE A 133 2.85 -5.50 4.71
CA ILE A 133 3.83 -6.46 4.19
C ILE A 133 3.24 -7.88 4.10
N GLN A 134 2.33 -8.21 4.99
CA GLN A 134 1.69 -9.53 5.05
C GLN A 134 0.47 -9.66 4.12
N ASN A 135 0.05 -8.59 3.47
CA ASN A 135 -1.15 -8.55 2.64
C ASN A 135 -0.84 -8.06 1.22
N PRO A 136 -1.53 -8.57 0.20
CA PRO A 136 -1.33 -8.17 -1.20
C PRO A 136 -1.99 -6.81 -1.48
N ILE A 137 -1.37 -5.74 -1.02
CA ILE A 137 -1.84 -4.36 -1.16
C ILE A 137 -0.80 -3.47 -1.83
N ALA A 138 -1.23 -2.39 -2.44
CA ALA A 138 -0.39 -1.28 -2.83
C ALA A 138 -0.30 -0.31 -1.64
N LEU A 139 0.88 -0.21 -1.02
CA LEU A 139 1.14 0.77 0.03
C LEU A 139 1.76 2.01 -0.58
N VAL A 140 1.13 3.15 -0.36
CA VAL A 140 1.55 4.46 -0.90
C VAL A 140 1.97 5.36 0.24
N PHE A 141 3.22 5.80 0.21
CA PHE A 141 3.72 6.87 1.08
C PHE A 141 3.62 8.19 0.34
N ASP A 142 2.72 9.03 0.78
CA ASP A 142 2.53 10.37 0.22
C ASP A 142 3.30 11.41 1.03
N GLU A 143 3.68 12.51 0.38
CA GLU A 143 4.51 13.56 0.96
C GLU A 143 5.79 13.00 1.62
N TYR A 144 6.48 12.12 0.89
CA TYR A 144 7.64 11.38 1.38
C TYR A 144 8.76 12.29 1.91
N ASP A 145 8.91 13.47 1.35
CA ASP A 145 9.90 14.49 1.72
C ASP A 145 9.56 15.23 3.02
N ALA A 146 8.29 15.20 3.46
CA ALA A 146 7.84 15.79 4.72
C ALA A 146 7.97 14.85 5.93
N GLY A 147 8.34 13.60 5.70
CA GLY A 147 8.43 12.57 6.74
C GLY A 147 9.51 12.86 7.79
N ARG A 148 9.21 12.59 9.05
CA ARG A 148 10.18 12.73 10.16
C ARG A 148 11.33 11.73 9.99
N PRO A 149 12.57 12.08 10.34
CA PRO A 149 13.73 11.20 10.17
C PRO A 149 13.59 9.83 10.83
N ASP A 150 13.01 9.76 12.02
CA ASP A 150 12.79 8.51 12.75
C ASP A 150 11.79 7.57 12.05
N VAL A 151 10.79 8.13 11.39
CA VAL A 151 9.82 7.43 10.54
C VAL A 151 10.45 6.98 9.25
N MET A 152 11.25 7.85 8.61
CA MET A 152 11.91 7.59 7.35
C MET A 152 12.90 6.42 7.43
N PHE A 153 13.65 6.28 8.54
CA PHE A 153 14.54 5.13 8.76
C PHE A 153 13.78 3.79 8.78
N VAL A 154 12.58 3.76 9.32
CA VAL A 154 11.76 2.55 9.33
C VAL A 154 11.28 2.21 7.91
N ILE A 155 10.81 3.20 7.16
CA ILE A 155 10.33 3.03 5.79
C ILE A 155 11.49 2.62 4.86
N GLN A 156 12.65 3.26 4.99
CA GLN A 156 13.83 2.96 4.17
C GLN A 156 14.18 1.48 4.22
N ARG A 157 14.14 0.87 5.39
CA ARG A 157 14.45 -0.56 5.57
C ARG A 157 13.54 -1.48 4.76
N ILE A 158 12.27 -1.10 4.61
CA ILE A 158 11.29 -1.86 3.82
C ILE A 158 11.49 -1.63 2.32
N LEU A 159 12.00 -0.46 1.95
CA LEU A 159 12.24 -0.10 0.55
C LEU A 159 13.53 -0.67 -0.02
N GLU A 160 14.41 -1.25 0.78
CA GLU A 160 15.62 -1.95 0.31
C GLU A 160 15.25 -3.14 -0.58
N SER A 161 16.16 -3.56 -1.46
CA SER A 161 15.94 -4.64 -2.44
C SER A 161 15.62 -5.99 -1.79
N GLU A 162 16.22 -6.27 -0.64
CA GLU A 162 15.93 -7.43 0.20
C GLU A 162 15.10 -7.03 1.43
N GLY A 163 14.20 -6.05 1.27
CA GLY A 163 13.48 -5.43 2.35
C GLY A 163 12.99 -6.42 3.39
N SER A 164 13.61 -6.39 4.56
CA SER A 164 13.24 -7.20 5.70
C SER A 164 12.87 -6.30 6.87
N PHE A 165 11.86 -6.69 7.59
CA PHE A 165 11.38 -5.93 8.72
C PHE A 165 11.32 -6.83 9.97
N THR A 166 12.01 -6.41 11.03
CA THR A 166 12.01 -7.16 12.29
C THR A 166 11.06 -6.49 13.28
N LEU A 167 10.03 -7.21 13.65
CA LEU A 167 9.16 -6.90 14.78
C LEU A 167 9.81 -7.40 16.05
N LEU A 168 10.49 -6.52 16.78
CA LEU A 168 11.22 -6.89 17.99
C LEU A 168 10.28 -7.43 19.07
N ASP A 169 9.11 -6.81 19.23
CA ASP A 169 8.11 -7.18 20.24
C ASP A 169 7.51 -8.58 20.02
N LYS A 170 7.61 -9.11 18.81
CA LYS A 170 7.15 -10.46 18.44
C LYS A 170 8.26 -11.42 18.05
N ASN A 171 9.52 -11.01 18.11
CA ASN A 171 10.67 -11.79 17.61
C ASN A 171 10.44 -12.33 16.17
N LYS A 172 9.76 -11.57 15.33
CA LYS A 172 9.35 -11.99 13.98
C LYS A 172 10.06 -11.15 12.92
N VAL A 173 10.64 -11.82 11.93
CA VAL A 173 11.18 -11.16 10.73
C VAL A 173 10.16 -11.33 9.61
N LEU A 174 9.70 -10.22 9.05
CA LEU A 174 8.87 -10.15 7.86
C LEU A 174 9.76 -9.85 6.65
N LYS A 175 9.54 -10.57 5.55
CA LYS A 175 10.27 -10.42 4.28
C LYS A 175 9.28 -10.21 3.14
#